data_ade2c30c7ae2474b71d7ba238b525ec9
#
_entry.id   ade2c30c7ae2474b71d7ba238b525ec9
#
_cell.length_a   1.000
_cell.length_b   1.000
_cell.length_c   1.000
_cell.angle_alpha   90.00
_cell.angle_beta   90.00
_cell.angle_gamma   90.00
#
_symmetry.space_group_name_H-M   'P 1'
#
loop_
_entity.id
_entity.type
_entity.pdbx_description
1 polymer ?
#
loop_
_entity_poly.entity_id
_entity_poly.type
_entity_poly.pdbx_seq_one_letter_code
_entity_poly.pdbx_strand_id
1 'polypeptide(L)'
;MQPPQQAIPATPQQRAPQQAAPQQLAPQQAAPVPQAQPAQRSGRPSPPALDRKESVEADVSTRSVAVTSSFTGTEIVIFGSVDNSRQQTAESGLYDIAIIVEGTETPVVARKKSNIAGLWINTQSANFSGVPSYYTITSTRPIEEIAETQVLSDNAIGFEHVGMTPSPETKLSAAELDEFKKAVVRRKQADNLYQKRDYGVVFIGRSLFRSTITLPANVPVGPLSARTFLFKDGKLLSSHTSKVSLQREGIERLLHSFAFDYPLLYGIFAVLTAVAAGLIASALFRRGSH
;
A
#
# COMPACT_ATOMS: atom_id res chain seq x y z
N MET A 1 -49.66 22.17 -42.36
CA MET A 1 -50.01 22.78 -41.06
C MET A 1 -48.72 22.85 -40.23
N GLN A 2 -48.12 24.06 -40.22
CA GLN A 2 -46.95 24.35 -39.38
C GLN A 2 -47.40 25.04 -38.09
N PRO A 3 -46.88 24.77 -36.93
CA PRO A 3 -47.20 25.52 -35.74
C PRO A 3 -46.38 26.82 -35.67
N PRO A 4 -46.85 27.85 -34.96
CA PRO A 4 -46.29 29.20 -35.00
C PRO A 4 -45.07 29.36 -34.11
N GLN A 5 -44.09 30.14 -34.60
CA GLN A 5 -42.93 30.60 -33.87
C GLN A 5 -43.33 31.65 -32.82
N GLN A 6 -42.93 31.40 -31.56
CA GLN A 6 -43.03 32.41 -30.49
C GLN A 6 -41.81 33.33 -30.51
N ALA A 7 -42.11 34.63 -30.55
CA ALA A 7 -41.15 35.73 -30.51
C ALA A 7 -40.51 35.90 -29.13
N ILE A 8 -39.21 36.13 -29.11
CA ILE A 8 -38.40 36.43 -27.91
C ILE A 8 -38.44 37.96 -27.70
N PRO A 9 -38.73 38.49 -26.48
CA PRO A 9 -38.70 39.92 -26.22
C PRO A 9 -37.26 40.45 -26.08
N ALA A 10 -37.04 41.64 -26.67
CA ALA A 10 -35.77 42.34 -26.68
C ALA A 10 -35.39 42.91 -25.29
N THR A 11 -34.12 42.76 -24.92
CA THR A 11 -33.49 43.31 -23.72
C THR A 11 -33.20 44.82 -23.93
N PRO A 12 -33.38 45.69 -22.89
CA PRO A 12 -33.11 47.14 -23.01
C PRO A 12 -31.60 47.42 -23.03
N GLN A 13 -31.17 48.23 -23.97
CA GLN A 13 -29.83 48.78 -24.09
C GLN A 13 -29.53 49.74 -22.93
N GLN A 14 -28.52 49.43 -22.13
CA GLN A 14 -27.90 50.35 -21.18
C GLN A 14 -27.02 51.36 -21.92
N ARG A 15 -27.33 52.64 -21.75
CA ARG A 15 -26.49 53.78 -22.19
C ARG A 15 -25.16 53.79 -21.48
N ALA A 16 -24.09 53.85 -22.25
CA ALA A 16 -22.71 54.08 -21.77
C ALA A 16 -22.53 55.55 -21.32
N PRO A 17 -21.76 55.83 -20.25
CA PRO A 17 -21.43 57.19 -19.85
C PRO A 17 -20.41 57.82 -20.82
N GLN A 18 -20.64 59.08 -21.21
CA GLN A 18 -19.73 59.89 -21.99
C GLN A 18 -18.40 60.11 -21.25
N GLN A 19 -17.28 59.77 -21.88
CA GLN A 19 -15.94 60.12 -21.43
C GLN A 19 -15.67 61.60 -21.68
N ALA A 20 -15.34 62.34 -20.62
CA ALA A 20 -14.82 63.68 -20.68
C ALA A 20 -13.38 63.67 -21.22
N ALA A 21 -13.06 64.62 -22.14
CA ALA A 21 -11.73 64.78 -22.75
C ALA A 21 -10.69 65.20 -21.70
N PRO A 22 -9.44 64.68 -21.76
CA PRO A 22 -8.39 65.12 -20.89
C PRO A 22 -7.78 66.44 -21.34
N GLN A 23 -7.71 67.39 -20.40
CA GLN A 23 -6.97 68.64 -20.58
C GLN A 23 -5.47 68.38 -20.66
N GLN A 24 -4.83 68.86 -21.71
CA GLN A 24 -3.39 68.88 -21.89
C GLN A 24 -2.72 69.84 -20.90
N LEU A 25 -2.03 69.34 -19.92
CA LEU A 25 -1.08 70.09 -19.07
C LEU A 25 0.28 70.12 -19.78
N ALA A 26 0.85 71.32 -19.90
CA ALA A 26 2.17 71.59 -20.49
C ALA A 26 3.31 70.85 -19.75
N PRO A 27 4.38 70.47 -20.45
CA PRO A 27 5.49 69.76 -19.83
C PRO A 27 6.30 70.62 -18.88
N GLN A 28 6.28 70.31 -17.58
CA GLN A 28 7.28 70.80 -16.63
C GLN A 28 8.61 70.07 -16.84
N GLN A 29 9.66 70.82 -17.11
CA GLN A 29 11.01 70.33 -17.17
C GLN A 29 11.41 69.68 -15.82
N ALA A 30 11.55 68.34 -15.81
CA ALA A 30 12.06 67.60 -14.69
C ALA A 30 13.59 67.79 -14.57
N ALA A 31 14.05 68.13 -13.38
CA ALA A 31 15.49 68.18 -13.02
C ALA A 31 16.12 66.79 -13.16
N PRO A 32 17.41 66.71 -13.50
CA PRO A 32 18.09 65.43 -13.70
C PRO A 32 18.15 64.62 -12.40
N VAL A 33 17.54 63.45 -12.41
CA VAL A 33 17.63 62.46 -11.32
C VAL A 33 19.05 61.85 -11.33
N PRO A 34 19.76 61.80 -10.19
CA PRO A 34 21.08 61.15 -10.13
C PRO A 34 20.90 59.68 -10.48
N GLN A 35 21.62 59.21 -11.51
CA GLN A 35 21.69 57.80 -11.86
C GLN A 35 22.38 57.06 -10.72
N ALA A 36 21.59 56.27 -9.95
CA ALA A 36 22.14 55.31 -9.00
C ALA A 36 22.93 54.25 -9.79
N GLN A 37 24.23 54.19 -9.59
CA GLN A 37 25.06 53.12 -10.09
C GLN A 37 24.50 51.78 -9.56
N PRO A 38 24.39 50.72 -10.41
CA PRO A 38 24.00 49.41 -9.92
C PRO A 38 25.05 48.96 -8.89
N ALA A 39 24.63 48.85 -7.64
CA ALA A 39 25.43 48.25 -6.59
C ALA A 39 25.88 46.87 -7.07
N GLN A 40 27.18 46.70 -7.27
CA GLN A 40 27.79 45.40 -7.47
C GLN A 40 27.42 44.56 -6.24
N ARG A 41 26.45 43.68 -6.40
CA ARG A 41 26.17 42.62 -5.41
C ARG A 41 27.43 41.78 -5.35
N SER A 42 28.27 42.08 -4.35
CA SER A 42 29.36 41.20 -3.94
C SER A 42 28.75 39.81 -3.78
N GLY A 43 29.13 38.90 -4.66
CA GLY A 43 28.67 37.53 -4.63
C GLY A 43 28.97 36.96 -3.25
N ARG A 44 27.91 36.84 -2.43
CA ARG A 44 27.97 36.00 -1.27
C ARG A 44 28.32 34.61 -1.81
N PRO A 45 29.44 34.00 -1.41
CA PRO A 45 29.75 32.67 -1.86
C PRO A 45 28.53 31.79 -1.48
N SER A 46 27.90 31.19 -2.49
CA SER A 46 26.87 30.19 -2.25
C SER A 46 27.49 29.17 -1.30
N PRO A 47 26.79 28.82 -0.19
CA PRO A 47 27.27 27.75 0.69
C PRO A 47 27.57 26.54 -0.19
N PRO A 48 28.68 25.82 0.05
CA PRO A 48 29.02 24.64 -0.72
C PRO A 48 27.76 23.75 -0.78
N ALA A 49 27.41 23.33 -1.97
CA ALA A 49 26.31 22.38 -2.15
C ALA A 49 26.67 21.17 -1.29
N LEU A 50 26.03 21.05 -0.12
CA LEU A 50 26.11 19.84 0.69
C LEU A 50 25.75 18.72 -0.26
N ASP A 51 26.63 17.76 -0.42
CA ASP A 51 26.40 16.56 -1.23
C ASP A 51 25.28 15.78 -0.52
N ARG A 52 24.04 16.24 -0.76
CA ARG A 52 22.85 15.67 -0.11
C ARG A 52 22.63 14.30 -0.69
N LYS A 53 22.75 13.32 0.18
CA LYS A 53 22.55 11.92 -0.16
C LYS A 53 21.12 11.71 -0.67
N GLU A 54 20.98 10.96 -1.76
CA GLU A 54 19.69 10.57 -2.31
C GLU A 54 18.99 9.65 -1.30
N SER A 55 17.72 9.90 -0.99
CA SER A 55 16.94 9.09 -0.06
C SER A 55 15.49 8.91 -0.55
N VAL A 56 14.82 7.87 -0.08
CA VAL A 56 13.42 7.62 -0.39
C VAL A 56 12.55 7.90 0.83
N GLU A 57 11.45 8.60 0.59
CA GLU A 57 10.34 8.72 1.52
C GLU A 57 9.08 8.15 0.86
N ALA A 58 8.29 7.40 1.63
CA ALA A 58 7.07 6.78 1.12
C ALA A 58 6.00 6.72 2.20
N ASP A 59 4.75 6.83 1.80
CA ASP A 59 3.60 6.62 2.68
C ASP A 59 2.50 5.86 1.92
N VAL A 60 1.47 5.47 2.65
CA VAL A 60 0.33 4.72 2.16
C VAL A 60 -0.91 5.60 2.09
N SER A 61 -1.74 5.40 1.07
CA SER A 61 -2.99 6.16 0.89
C SER A 61 -3.97 6.00 2.06
N THR A 62 -3.90 4.86 2.76
CA THR A 62 -4.80 4.54 3.87
C THR A 62 -4.03 3.81 4.96
N ARG A 63 -4.04 4.36 6.18
CA ARG A 63 -3.37 3.75 7.34
C ARG A 63 -4.19 2.68 8.04
N SER A 64 -5.49 2.62 7.78
CA SER A 64 -6.40 1.61 8.32
C SER A 64 -7.34 1.12 7.24
N VAL A 65 -7.43 -0.20 7.10
CA VAL A 65 -8.35 -0.89 6.19
C VAL A 65 -9.35 -1.69 7.02
N ALA A 66 -10.64 -1.40 6.80
CA ALA A 66 -11.75 -2.11 7.43
C ALA A 66 -11.96 -3.49 6.77
N VAL A 67 -11.90 -4.55 7.56
CA VAL A 67 -12.22 -5.91 7.12
C VAL A 67 -13.54 -6.32 7.77
N THR A 68 -14.60 -6.38 6.96
CA THR A 68 -15.95 -6.81 7.36
C THR A 68 -16.24 -8.21 6.82
N SER A 69 -17.37 -8.81 7.21
CA SER A 69 -17.82 -10.11 6.67
C SER A 69 -18.09 -10.09 5.14
N SER A 70 -18.32 -8.90 4.58
CA SER A 70 -18.51 -8.68 3.15
C SER A 70 -17.23 -8.24 2.42
N PHE A 71 -16.07 -8.30 3.09
CA PHE A 71 -14.80 -7.88 2.49
C PHE A 71 -14.39 -8.80 1.34
N THR A 72 -14.31 -8.26 0.14
CA THR A 72 -13.93 -8.99 -1.08
C THR A 72 -12.49 -8.69 -1.53
N GLY A 73 -11.75 -7.95 -0.71
CA GLY A 73 -10.44 -7.41 -1.03
C GLY A 73 -10.50 -5.90 -1.28
N THR A 74 -9.36 -5.27 -1.29
CA THR A 74 -9.23 -3.83 -1.57
C THR A 74 -7.87 -3.50 -2.17
N GLU A 75 -7.74 -2.29 -2.68
CA GLU A 75 -6.46 -1.78 -3.17
C GLU A 75 -5.93 -0.70 -2.23
N ILE A 76 -4.64 -0.76 -1.96
CA ILE A 76 -3.90 0.30 -1.28
C ILE A 76 -2.90 0.90 -2.26
N VAL A 77 -2.75 2.21 -2.23
CA VAL A 77 -1.76 2.91 -3.03
C VAL A 77 -0.60 3.31 -2.12
N ILE A 78 0.60 2.92 -2.51
CA ILE A 78 1.85 3.39 -1.90
C ILE A 78 2.42 4.44 -2.85
N PHE A 79 2.73 5.59 -2.32
CA PHE A 79 3.33 6.69 -3.05
C PHE A 79 4.52 7.22 -2.27
N GLY A 80 5.45 7.82 -2.97
CA GLY A 80 6.64 8.37 -2.33
C GLY A 80 7.44 9.23 -3.26
N SER A 81 8.51 9.79 -2.73
CA SER A 81 9.44 10.61 -3.48
C SER A 81 10.89 10.20 -3.21
N VAL A 82 11.72 10.45 -4.21
CA VAL A 82 13.17 10.38 -4.08
C VAL A 82 13.68 11.79 -3.79
N ASP A 83 14.12 12.03 -2.57
CA ASP A 83 14.70 13.29 -2.15
C ASP A 83 16.09 13.49 -2.78
N ASN A 84 16.37 14.73 -3.13
CA ASN A 84 17.59 15.10 -3.87
C ASN A 84 17.78 14.31 -5.18
N SER A 85 16.67 13.92 -5.82
CA SER A 85 16.67 13.18 -7.07
C SER A 85 17.47 13.91 -8.16
N ARG A 86 18.36 13.17 -8.82
CA ARG A 86 19.13 13.60 -9.99
C ARG A 86 18.51 13.15 -11.31
N GLN A 87 17.36 12.47 -11.25
CA GLN A 87 16.62 12.04 -12.42
C GLN A 87 16.02 13.25 -13.15
N GLN A 88 16.10 13.25 -14.48
CA GLN A 88 15.60 14.37 -15.29
C GLN A 88 14.13 14.21 -15.69
N THR A 89 13.72 12.99 -16.03
CA THR A 89 12.34 12.62 -16.40
C THR A 89 11.95 11.30 -15.77
N ALA A 90 10.68 10.95 -15.82
CA ALA A 90 10.16 9.66 -15.32
C ALA A 90 10.81 8.46 -16.02
N GLU A 91 11.12 8.62 -17.32
CA GLU A 91 11.66 7.56 -18.17
C GLU A 91 13.18 7.44 -18.11
N SER A 92 13.87 8.30 -17.34
CA SER A 92 15.36 8.32 -17.31
C SER A 92 15.95 7.01 -16.77
N GLY A 93 15.20 6.23 -15.98
CA GLY A 93 15.64 4.93 -15.47
C GLY A 93 16.86 4.99 -14.54
N LEU A 94 17.12 6.15 -13.92
CA LEU A 94 18.27 6.34 -13.04
C LEU A 94 18.13 5.59 -11.72
N TYR A 95 16.89 5.44 -11.25
CA TYR A 95 16.55 4.77 -10.00
C TYR A 95 15.62 3.60 -10.24
N ASP A 96 15.82 2.59 -9.42
CA ASP A 96 14.88 1.48 -9.26
C ASP A 96 14.26 1.52 -7.87
N ILE A 97 12.98 1.20 -7.81
CA ILE A 97 12.22 1.09 -6.57
C ILE A 97 11.69 -0.34 -6.45
N ALA A 98 11.90 -0.93 -5.27
CA ALA A 98 11.21 -2.15 -4.85
C ALA A 98 10.39 -1.85 -3.60
N ILE A 99 9.14 -2.27 -3.58
CA ILE A 99 8.22 -2.11 -2.45
C ILE A 99 7.79 -3.49 -2.00
N ILE A 100 7.96 -3.77 -0.72
CA ILE A 100 7.52 -5.01 -0.08
C ILE A 100 6.45 -4.66 0.94
N VAL A 101 5.30 -5.32 0.85
CA VAL A 101 4.28 -5.28 1.90
C VAL A 101 4.18 -6.64 2.54
N GLU A 102 4.44 -6.68 3.83
CA GLU A 102 4.44 -7.92 4.62
C GLU A 102 3.50 -7.80 5.81
N GLY A 103 2.80 -8.89 6.11
CA GLY A 103 1.94 -9.02 7.27
C GLY A 103 2.66 -9.59 8.48
N THR A 104 1.94 -9.68 9.60
CA THR A 104 2.45 -10.26 10.83
C THR A 104 3.04 -11.65 10.60
N GLU A 105 4.16 -11.92 11.22
CA GLU A 105 4.77 -13.25 11.21
C GLU A 105 3.90 -14.28 11.92
N THR A 106 3.79 -15.46 11.33
CA THR A 106 2.99 -16.57 11.85
C THR A 106 3.80 -17.88 11.81
N PRO A 107 3.62 -18.79 12.77
CA PRO A 107 4.19 -20.12 12.67
C PRO A 107 3.47 -20.94 11.58
N VAL A 108 4.22 -21.70 10.80
CA VAL A 108 3.70 -22.56 9.73
C VAL A 108 4.22 -23.98 9.89
N VAL A 109 3.32 -24.97 9.79
CA VAL A 109 3.66 -26.39 9.75
C VAL A 109 3.47 -26.90 8.33
N ALA A 110 4.55 -27.24 7.66
CA ALA A 110 4.53 -27.87 6.35
C ALA A 110 4.65 -29.41 6.50
N ARG A 111 3.82 -30.16 5.76
CA ARG A 111 3.81 -31.63 5.81
C ARG A 111 3.89 -32.20 4.39
N LYS A 112 4.78 -33.16 4.22
CA LYS A 112 4.93 -33.91 2.97
C LYS A 112 4.15 -35.22 3.08
N LYS A 113 3.26 -35.44 2.10
CA LYS A 113 2.53 -36.71 1.98
C LYS A 113 3.27 -37.63 1.02
N SER A 114 3.31 -38.93 1.33
CA SER A 114 3.81 -39.96 0.43
C SER A 114 2.80 -41.09 0.35
N ASN A 115 2.73 -41.74 -0.81
CA ASN A 115 1.89 -42.91 -1.02
C ASN A 115 2.62 -44.14 -0.47
N ILE A 116 2.08 -44.75 0.58
CA ILE A 116 2.60 -45.99 1.14
C ILE A 116 1.47 -47.02 1.07
N ALA A 117 1.68 -48.09 0.32
CA ALA A 117 0.71 -49.17 0.11
C ALA A 117 -0.69 -48.66 -0.36
N GLY A 118 -0.73 -47.64 -1.23
CA GLY A 118 -1.97 -47.06 -1.74
C GLY A 118 -2.57 -45.95 -0.86
N LEU A 119 -2.03 -45.67 0.32
CA LEU A 119 -2.52 -44.66 1.25
C LEU A 119 -1.61 -43.44 1.26
N TRP A 120 -2.20 -42.23 1.16
CA TRP A 120 -1.47 -40.97 1.29
C TRP A 120 -1.33 -40.58 2.77
N ILE A 121 -0.17 -40.78 3.33
CA ILE A 121 0.13 -40.45 4.74
C ILE A 121 1.19 -39.38 4.84
N ASN A 122 1.17 -38.62 5.96
CA ASN A 122 2.20 -37.62 6.24
C ASN A 122 3.48 -38.33 6.71
N THR A 123 4.54 -38.24 5.91
CA THR A 123 5.83 -38.93 6.19
C THR A 123 6.85 -38.02 6.79
N GLN A 124 6.83 -36.73 6.48
CA GLN A 124 7.76 -35.73 6.97
C GLN A 124 7.00 -34.43 7.31
N SER A 125 7.53 -33.67 8.27
CA SER A 125 7.03 -32.34 8.61
C SER A 125 8.16 -31.39 8.96
N ALA A 126 7.99 -30.12 8.60
CA ALA A 126 8.87 -29.02 9.00
C ALA A 126 8.04 -27.92 9.65
N ASN A 127 8.49 -27.43 10.79
CA ASN A 127 7.90 -26.31 11.50
C ASN A 127 8.76 -25.07 11.26
N PHE A 128 8.13 -23.98 10.79
CA PHE A 128 8.79 -22.71 10.54
C PHE A 128 8.19 -21.62 11.40
N SER A 129 9.03 -20.74 11.93
CA SER A 129 8.67 -19.48 12.57
C SER A 129 9.12 -18.30 11.68
N GLY A 130 8.60 -17.10 11.96
CA GLY A 130 8.96 -15.90 11.20
C GLY A 130 8.38 -15.85 9.78
N VAL A 131 7.33 -16.65 9.47
CA VAL A 131 6.74 -16.67 8.14
C VAL A 131 5.71 -15.56 8.03
N PRO A 132 5.88 -14.55 7.13
CA PRO A 132 4.90 -13.50 6.94
C PRO A 132 3.53 -14.07 6.56
N SER A 133 2.48 -13.60 7.21
CA SER A 133 1.10 -14.01 6.91
C SER A 133 0.67 -13.60 5.49
N TYR A 134 1.16 -12.46 5.03
CA TYR A 134 0.99 -11.87 3.70
C TYR A 134 2.34 -11.33 3.22
N TYR A 135 2.63 -11.43 1.93
CA TYR A 135 3.85 -10.88 1.34
C TYR A 135 3.62 -10.50 -0.12
N THR A 136 3.77 -9.23 -0.42
CA THR A 136 3.69 -8.75 -1.81
C THR A 136 4.94 -7.95 -2.11
N ILE A 137 5.54 -8.24 -3.28
CA ILE A 137 6.64 -7.46 -3.82
C ILE A 137 6.21 -6.83 -5.14
N THR A 138 6.48 -5.53 -5.28
CA THR A 138 6.27 -4.78 -6.52
C THR A 138 7.48 -3.91 -6.79
N SER A 139 7.86 -3.78 -8.06
CA SER A 139 9.10 -3.12 -8.45
C SER A 139 8.99 -2.36 -9.77
N THR A 140 9.96 -1.50 -10.05
CA THR A 140 10.07 -0.78 -11.34
C THR A 140 10.41 -1.70 -12.50
N ARG A 141 11.16 -2.77 -12.24
CA ARG A 141 11.51 -3.87 -13.16
C ARG A 141 11.76 -5.14 -12.35
N PRO A 142 11.98 -6.32 -12.97
CA PRO A 142 12.25 -7.54 -12.22
C PRO A 142 13.36 -7.34 -11.19
N ILE A 143 13.14 -7.77 -9.94
CA ILE A 143 14.06 -7.48 -8.83
C ILE A 143 15.44 -8.11 -9.03
N GLU A 144 15.49 -9.23 -9.75
CA GLU A 144 16.70 -9.95 -10.11
C GLU A 144 17.60 -9.15 -11.08
N GLU A 145 17.01 -8.17 -11.79
CA GLU A 145 17.72 -7.22 -12.65
C GLU A 145 18.10 -5.94 -11.93
N ILE A 146 17.45 -5.65 -10.79
CA ILE A 146 17.69 -4.43 -10.00
C ILE A 146 18.95 -4.54 -9.17
N ALA A 147 19.17 -5.68 -8.50
CA ALA A 147 20.27 -5.86 -7.57
C ALA A 147 20.77 -7.31 -7.54
N GLU A 148 22.01 -7.47 -7.12
CA GLU A 148 22.61 -8.79 -6.94
C GLU A 148 21.92 -9.59 -5.82
N THR A 149 21.95 -10.92 -5.93
CA THR A 149 21.32 -11.85 -4.97
C THR A 149 21.74 -11.58 -3.52
N GLN A 150 23.01 -11.21 -3.30
CA GLN A 150 23.50 -10.89 -1.94
C GLN A 150 22.79 -9.68 -1.35
N VAL A 151 22.61 -8.59 -2.13
CA VAL A 151 21.91 -7.37 -1.69
C VAL A 151 20.44 -7.68 -1.40
N LEU A 152 19.81 -8.53 -2.23
CA LEU A 152 18.43 -8.96 -2.05
C LEU A 152 18.28 -9.81 -0.77
N SER A 153 19.20 -10.73 -0.55
CA SER A 153 19.25 -11.60 0.65
C SER A 153 19.41 -10.79 1.93
N ASP A 154 20.38 -9.87 1.96
CA ASP A 154 20.68 -9.05 3.15
C ASP A 154 19.49 -8.17 3.58
N ASN A 155 18.61 -7.84 2.64
CA ASN A 155 17.42 -7.01 2.88
C ASN A 155 16.11 -7.82 2.90
N ALA A 156 16.17 -9.14 2.83
CA ALA A 156 15.02 -10.05 2.77
C ALA A 156 14.04 -9.68 1.64
N ILE A 157 14.57 -9.40 0.44
CA ILE A 157 13.82 -9.01 -0.75
C ILE A 157 13.66 -10.23 -1.68
N GLY A 158 12.42 -10.61 -1.97
CA GLY A 158 12.10 -11.74 -2.83
C GLY A 158 11.66 -12.98 -2.06
N PHE A 159 10.93 -13.87 -2.76
CA PHE A 159 10.38 -15.08 -2.14
C PHE A 159 11.43 -16.06 -1.62
N GLU A 160 12.61 -16.05 -2.21
CA GLU A 160 13.73 -16.92 -1.79
C GLU A 160 14.36 -16.47 -0.48
N HIS A 161 14.18 -15.18 -0.14
CA HIS A 161 14.78 -14.53 1.02
C HIS A 161 13.77 -14.22 2.13
N VAL A 162 12.50 -14.63 1.97
CA VAL A 162 11.47 -14.47 3.01
C VAL A 162 11.88 -15.20 4.27
N GLY A 163 11.75 -14.52 5.42
CA GLY A 163 12.07 -15.09 6.73
C GLY A 163 11.30 -16.38 6.98
N MET A 164 12.02 -17.50 7.12
CA MET A 164 11.48 -18.82 7.49
C MET A 164 12.52 -19.54 8.30
N THR A 165 12.45 -19.43 9.62
CA THR A 165 13.39 -20.08 10.53
C THR A 165 12.84 -21.45 10.92
N PRO A 166 13.55 -22.55 10.61
CA PRO A 166 13.11 -23.87 11.01
C PRO A 166 13.22 -24.03 12.52
N SER A 167 12.24 -24.74 13.12
CA SER A 167 12.30 -25.09 14.54
C SER A 167 13.51 -25.98 14.82
N PRO A 168 14.20 -25.82 15.97
CA PRO A 168 15.32 -26.67 16.36
C PRO A 168 15.00 -28.17 16.42
N GLU A 169 13.75 -28.52 16.58
CA GLU A 169 13.27 -29.89 16.62
C GLU A 169 13.18 -30.53 15.21
N THR A 170 13.28 -29.75 14.16
CA THR A 170 13.14 -30.22 12.78
C THR A 170 14.43 -30.89 12.34
N LYS A 171 14.44 -32.24 12.31
CA LYS A 171 15.59 -33.05 11.91
C LYS A 171 15.57 -33.32 10.39
N LEU A 172 15.75 -32.29 9.60
CA LEU A 172 15.78 -32.38 8.13
C LEU A 172 17.11 -31.80 7.62
N SER A 173 17.58 -32.32 6.49
CA SER A 173 18.75 -31.77 5.80
C SER A 173 18.45 -30.38 5.22
N ALA A 174 19.50 -29.61 4.91
CA ALA A 174 19.34 -28.29 4.29
C ALA A 174 18.57 -28.32 2.96
N ALA A 175 18.78 -29.37 2.16
CA ALA A 175 18.07 -29.57 0.89
C ALA A 175 16.57 -29.84 1.11
N GLU A 176 16.22 -30.68 2.08
CA GLU A 176 14.82 -30.95 2.43
C GLU A 176 14.14 -29.70 3.00
N LEU A 177 14.82 -28.93 3.84
CA LEU A 177 14.30 -27.66 4.35
C LEU A 177 14.01 -26.67 3.23
N ASP A 178 14.87 -26.57 2.23
CA ASP A 178 14.66 -25.73 1.06
C ASP A 178 13.43 -26.19 0.24
N GLU A 179 13.26 -27.52 0.05
CA GLU A 179 12.05 -28.07 -0.58
C GLU A 179 10.78 -27.66 0.16
N PHE A 180 10.78 -27.75 1.50
CA PHE A 180 9.65 -27.33 2.34
C PHE A 180 9.39 -25.82 2.28
N LYS A 181 10.43 -24.97 2.28
CA LYS A 181 10.30 -23.51 2.11
C LYS A 181 9.65 -23.18 0.79
N LYS A 182 10.12 -23.76 -0.30
CA LYS A 182 9.53 -23.60 -1.63
C LYS A 182 8.08 -24.06 -1.68
N ALA A 183 7.74 -25.14 -0.98
CA ALA A 183 6.36 -25.63 -0.89
C ALA A 183 5.45 -24.64 -0.13
N VAL A 184 5.93 -24.04 0.96
CA VAL A 184 5.20 -22.99 1.71
C VAL A 184 4.95 -21.78 0.82
N VAL A 185 5.99 -21.27 0.13
CA VAL A 185 5.84 -20.14 -0.80
C VAL A 185 4.82 -20.46 -1.88
N ARG A 186 4.95 -21.60 -2.56
CA ARG A 186 4.01 -22.04 -3.59
C ARG A 186 2.57 -22.12 -3.08
N ARG A 187 2.36 -22.61 -1.85
CA ARG A 187 1.04 -22.68 -1.24
C ARG A 187 0.47 -21.28 -0.97
N LYS A 188 1.28 -20.40 -0.40
CA LYS A 188 0.90 -19.00 -0.14
C LYS A 188 0.58 -18.25 -1.45
N GLN A 189 1.31 -18.53 -2.54
CA GLN A 189 1.03 -17.98 -3.86
C GLN A 189 -0.33 -18.50 -4.41
N ALA A 190 -0.59 -19.80 -4.28
CA ALA A 190 -1.88 -20.39 -4.68
C ALA A 190 -3.07 -19.79 -3.92
N ASP A 191 -2.85 -19.37 -2.67
CA ASP A 191 -3.85 -18.69 -1.85
C ASP A 191 -3.89 -17.15 -2.11
N ASN A 192 -3.14 -16.63 -3.08
CA ASN A 192 -2.96 -15.19 -3.38
C ASN A 192 -2.42 -14.35 -2.22
N LEU A 193 -1.83 -14.98 -1.21
CA LEU A 193 -1.22 -14.30 -0.08
C LEU A 193 0.21 -13.83 -0.36
N TYR A 194 0.90 -14.51 -1.32
CA TYR A 194 2.22 -14.12 -1.80
C TYR A 194 2.14 -13.74 -3.27
N GLN A 195 2.49 -12.49 -3.59
CA GLN A 195 2.36 -11.93 -4.92
C GLN A 195 3.66 -11.24 -5.34
N LYS A 196 4.01 -11.36 -6.63
CA LYS A 196 5.09 -10.60 -7.27
C LYS A 196 4.52 -9.87 -8.48
N ARG A 197 4.80 -8.57 -8.54
CA ARG A 197 4.38 -7.71 -9.65
C ARG A 197 5.56 -6.90 -10.14
N ASP A 198 6.21 -7.41 -11.15
CA ASP A 198 7.22 -6.66 -11.88
C ASP A 198 6.54 -5.51 -12.64
N TYR A 199 7.24 -4.37 -12.77
CA TYR A 199 6.72 -3.15 -13.38
C TYR A 199 5.49 -2.56 -12.68
N GLY A 200 5.27 -2.91 -11.40
CA GLY A 200 4.14 -2.42 -10.62
C GLY A 200 4.41 -1.09 -9.92
N VAL A 201 5.63 -0.59 -9.94
CA VAL A 201 6.01 0.75 -9.47
C VAL A 201 6.26 1.64 -10.68
N VAL A 202 5.62 2.82 -10.69
CA VAL A 202 5.71 3.77 -11.80
C VAL A 202 6.15 5.13 -11.29
N PHE A 203 7.18 5.72 -11.91
CA PHE A 203 7.56 7.10 -11.67
C PHE A 203 6.56 8.07 -12.34
N ILE A 204 6.20 9.13 -11.60
CA ILE A 204 5.36 10.23 -12.05
C ILE A 204 6.23 11.49 -12.04
N GLY A 205 7.00 11.71 -13.11
CA GLY A 205 7.97 12.80 -13.16
C GLY A 205 9.33 12.42 -12.55
N ARG A 206 10.06 13.42 -12.05
CA ARG A 206 11.48 13.27 -11.69
C ARG A 206 11.76 12.54 -10.37
N SER A 207 10.85 12.59 -9.43
CA SER A 207 11.10 12.07 -8.08
C SER A 207 9.92 11.30 -7.51
N LEU A 208 8.70 11.61 -7.92
CA LEU A 208 7.49 11.01 -7.39
C LEU A 208 7.25 9.64 -8.03
N PHE A 209 6.90 8.65 -7.22
CA PHE A 209 6.49 7.33 -7.68
C PHE A 209 5.21 6.87 -6.97
N ARG A 210 4.54 5.91 -7.59
CA ARG A 210 3.39 5.22 -6.99
C ARG A 210 3.38 3.75 -7.36
N SER A 211 2.71 2.96 -6.51
CA SER A 211 2.36 1.57 -6.77
C SER A 211 0.98 1.27 -6.21
N THR A 212 0.21 0.45 -6.88
CA THR A 212 -1.08 -0.05 -6.39
C THR A 212 -0.92 -1.51 -6.01
N ILE A 213 -1.28 -1.85 -4.78
CA ILE A 213 -1.19 -3.20 -4.23
C ILE A 213 -2.60 -3.68 -3.91
N THR A 214 -2.96 -4.84 -4.45
CA THR A 214 -4.24 -5.48 -4.23
C THR A 214 -4.15 -6.41 -3.02
N LEU A 215 -4.93 -6.11 -1.98
CA LEU A 215 -5.10 -6.99 -0.83
C LEU A 215 -6.23 -7.98 -1.12
N PRO A 216 -5.98 -9.30 -1.08
CA PRO A 216 -7.02 -10.29 -1.35
C PRO A 216 -8.03 -10.39 -0.20
N ALA A 217 -9.20 -10.99 -0.49
CA ALA A 217 -10.27 -11.17 0.50
C ALA A 217 -9.85 -11.99 1.74
N ASN A 218 -8.90 -12.90 1.56
CA ASN A 218 -8.39 -13.78 2.63
C ASN A 218 -7.13 -13.23 3.34
N VAL A 219 -6.79 -11.95 3.12
CA VAL A 219 -5.65 -11.34 3.81
C VAL A 219 -5.88 -11.37 5.33
N PRO A 220 -4.93 -11.87 6.13
CA PRO A 220 -5.07 -11.89 7.58
C PRO A 220 -5.14 -10.49 8.16
N VAL A 221 -6.03 -10.28 9.13
CA VAL A 221 -6.11 -9.02 9.89
C VAL A 221 -4.86 -8.84 10.75
N GLY A 222 -4.43 -7.60 10.91
CA GLY A 222 -3.25 -7.24 11.69
C GLY A 222 -2.46 -6.09 11.05
N PRO A 223 -1.34 -5.70 11.63
CA PRO A 223 -0.47 -4.70 11.05
C PRO A 223 0.26 -5.25 9.81
N LEU A 224 0.28 -4.44 8.76
CA LEU A 224 1.12 -4.62 7.58
C LEU A 224 2.26 -3.60 7.62
N SER A 225 3.45 -4.02 7.23
CA SER A 225 4.64 -3.20 7.07
C SER A 225 4.94 -3.03 5.59
N ALA A 226 4.98 -1.79 5.11
CA ALA A 226 5.35 -1.47 3.74
C ALA A 226 6.79 -0.93 3.73
N ARG A 227 7.73 -1.72 3.25
CA ARG A 227 9.14 -1.35 3.11
C ARG A 227 9.42 -0.94 1.67
N THR A 228 9.89 0.27 1.47
CA THR A 228 10.27 0.83 0.18
C THR A 228 11.78 0.95 0.09
N PHE A 229 12.38 0.41 -0.94
CA PHE A 229 13.81 0.38 -1.18
C PHE A 229 14.14 1.18 -2.44
N LEU A 230 15.12 2.07 -2.34
CA LEU A 230 15.66 2.84 -3.46
C LEU A 230 17.00 2.26 -3.89
N PHE A 231 17.09 1.89 -5.16
CA PHE A 231 18.31 1.39 -5.77
C PHE A 231 18.81 2.32 -6.87
N LYS A 232 20.12 2.27 -7.07
CA LYS A 232 20.81 2.92 -8.19
C LYS A 232 22.02 2.06 -8.56
N ASP A 233 22.15 1.73 -9.84
CA ASP A 233 23.24 0.92 -10.38
C ASP A 233 23.50 -0.37 -9.56
N GLY A 234 22.42 -1.06 -9.17
CA GLY A 234 22.46 -2.31 -8.40
C GLY A 234 22.72 -2.13 -6.89
N LYS A 235 22.93 -0.90 -6.40
CA LYS A 235 23.25 -0.61 -5.01
C LYS A 235 22.04 -0.04 -4.26
N LEU A 236 21.80 -0.52 -3.05
CA LEU A 236 20.80 0.06 -2.16
C LEU A 236 21.28 1.42 -1.65
N LEU A 237 20.54 2.48 -1.94
CA LEU A 237 20.83 3.84 -1.46
C LEU A 237 20.12 4.14 -0.14
N SER A 238 18.84 3.78 -0.04
CA SER A 238 18.00 4.14 1.09
C SER A 238 16.81 3.19 1.19
N SER A 239 16.24 3.07 2.39
CA SER A 239 14.97 2.38 2.60
C SER A 239 14.08 3.17 3.54
N HIS A 240 12.75 3.05 3.36
CA HIS A 240 11.73 3.67 4.19
C HIS A 240 10.67 2.63 4.57
N THR A 241 10.09 2.75 5.76
CA THR A 241 9.05 1.83 6.22
C THR A 241 7.81 2.59 6.68
N SER A 242 6.68 2.27 6.07
CA SER A 242 5.35 2.75 6.46
C SER A 242 4.51 1.61 7.02
N LYS A 243 3.48 1.93 7.82
CA LYS A 243 2.61 0.93 8.44
C LYS A 243 1.16 1.12 8.01
N VAL A 244 0.50 0.00 7.73
CA VAL A 244 -0.94 -0.10 7.45
C VAL A 244 -1.54 -1.07 8.47
N SER A 245 -2.72 -0.78 8.99
CA SER A 245 -3.42 -1.68 9.91
C SER A 245 -4.69 -2.22 9.26
N LEU A 246 -4.79 -3.54 9.14
CA LEU A 246 -6.02 -4.21 8.78
C LEU A 246 -6.79 -4.53 10.05
N GLN A 247 -7.98 -3.93 10.22
CA GLN A 247 -8.78 -4.08 11.43
C GLN A 247 -10.15 -4.64 11.09
N ARG A 248 -10.65 -5.53 11.94
CA ARG A 248 -12.05 -5.93 11.86
C ARG A 248 -12.93 -4.74 12.22
N GLU A 249 -13.93 -4.48 11.39
CA GLU A 249 -14.91 -3.42 11.63
C GLU A 249 -16.33 -4.00 11.53
N GLY A 250 -17.28 -3.22 12.10
CA GLY A 250 -18.69 -3.61 12.10
C GLY A 250 -19.07 -4.47 13.31
N ILE A 251 -20.13 -5.22 13.13
CA ILE A 251 -20.69 -6.10 14.18
C ILE A 251 -19.72 -7.20 14.59
N GLU A 252 -18.85 -7.64 13.66
CA GLU A 252 -17.81 -8.64 13.92
C GLU A 252 -16.81 -8.18 14.97
N ARG A 253 -16.40 -6.90 14.92
CA ARG A 253 -15.52 -6.30 15.92
C ARG A 253 -16.19 -6.28 17.29
N LEU A 254 -17.46 -5.85 17.33
CA LEU A 254 -18.23 -5.77 18.55
C LEU A 254 -18.43 -7.16 19.17
N LEU A 255 -18.82 -8.15 18.37
CA LEU A 255 -18.98 -9.54 18.83
C LEU A 255 -17.66 -10.14 19.28
N HIS A 256 -16.57 -9.90 18.55
CA HIS A 256 -15.24 -10.39 18.91
C HIS A 256 -14.79 -9.78 20.24
N SER A 257 -14.84 -8.44 20.38
CA SER A 257 -14.47 -7.78 21.63
C SER A 257 -15.34 -8.25 22.79
N PHE A 258 -16.65 -8.34 22.59
CA PHE A 258 -17.57 -8.84 23.63
C PHE A 258 -17.27 -10.27 24.07
N ALA A 259 -16.90 -11.16 23.11
CA ALA A 259 -16.56 -12.54 23.42
C ALA A 259 -15.25 -12.69 24.20
N PHE A 260 -14.25 -11.85 23.91
CA PHE A 260 -12.91 -11.95 24.53
C PHE A 260 -12.74 -11.08 25.77
N ASP A 261 -13.35 -9.87 25.78
CA ASP A 261 -13.27 -8.95 26.93
C ASP A 261 -14.22 -9.34 28.07
N TYR A 262 -15.38 -9.94 27.71
CA TYR A 262 -16.43 -10.34 28.66
C TYR A 262 -16.96 -11.76 28.42
N PRO A 263 -16.11 -12.82 28.51
CA PRO A 263 -16.49 -14.19 28.09
C PRO A 263 -17.68 -14.77 28.86
N LEU A 264 -17.83 -14.46 30.15
CA LEU A 264 -18.96 -14.87 30.95
C LEU A 264 -20.29 -14.24 30.49
N LEU A 265 -20.27 -12.92 30.24
CA LEU A 265 -21.44 -12.21 29.75
C LEU A 265 -21.84 -12.66 28.35
N TYR A 266 -20.85 -12.89 27.48
CA TYR A 266 -21.07 -13.45 26.15
C TYR A 266 -21.72 -14.83 26.21
N GLY A 267 -21.22 -15.72 27.08
CA GLY A 267 -21.81 -17.06 27.28
C GLY A 267 -23.25 -17.00 27.74
N ILE A 268 -23.57 -16.16 28.74
CA ILE A 268 -24.95 -15.95 29.24
C ILE A 268 -25.85 -15.41 28.11
N PHE A 269 -25.36 -14.38 27.38
CA PHE A 269 -26.09 -13.80 26.26
C PHE A 269 -26.40 -14.84 25.16
N ALA A 270 -25.41 -15.69 24.81
CA ALA A 270 -25.59 -16.74 23.81
C ALA A 270 -26.66 -17.76 24.22
N VAL A 271 -26.66 -18.19 25.50
CA VAL A 271 -27.65 -19.11 26.02
C VAL A 271 -29.06 -18.48 26.01
N LEU A 272 -29.20 -17.25 26.48
CA LEU A 272 -30.49 -16.54 26.48
C LEU A 272 -31.03 -16.36 25.05
N THR A 273 -30.16 -16.02 24.09
CA THR A 273 -30.54 -15.87 22.69
C THR A 273 -30.99 -17.18 22.09
N ALA A 274 -30.30 -18.30 22.37
CA ALA A 274 -30.68 -19.64 21.92
C ALA A 274 -32.05 -20.08 22.47
N VAL A 275 -32.29 -19.86 23.79
CA VAL A 275 -33.56 -20.16 24.44
C VAL A 275 -34.69 -19.31 23.84
N ALA A 276 -34.48 -18.01 23.68
CA ALA A 276 -35.47 -17.12 23.09
C ALA A 276 -35.81 -17.52 21.64
N ALA A 277 -34.80 -17.82 20.82
CA ALA A 277 -35.00 -18.30 19.45
C ALA A 277 -35.80 -19.64 19.42
N GLY A 278 -35.47 -20.57 20.31
CA GLY A 278 -36.19 -21.83 20.45
C GLY A 278 -37.66 -21.65 20.84
N LEU A 279 -37.94 -20.75 21.78
CA LEU A 279 -39.31 -20.43 22.19
C LEU A 279 -40.10 -19.76 21.06
N ILE A 280 -39.50 -18.82 20.35
CA ILE A 280 -40.13 -18.16 19.18
C ILE A 280 -40.42 -19.19 18.10
N ALA A 281 -39.45 -20.04 17.75
CA ALA A 281 -39.65 -21.10 16.78
C ALA A 281 -40.79 -22.05 17.21
N SER A 282 -40.79 -22.50 18.47
CA SER A 282 -41.84 -23.34 19.02
C SER A 282 -43.24 -22.69 18.93
N ALA A 283 -43.35 -21.40 19.24
CA ALA A 283 -44.62 -20.66 19.17
C ALA A 283 -45.11 -20.49 17.73
N LEU A 284 -44.22 -20.28 16.75
CA LEU A 284 -44.54 -20.12 15.33
C LEU A 284 -45.01 -21.46 14.73
N PHE A 285 -44.30 -22.56 14.99
CA PHE A 285 -44.64 -23.88 14.46
C PHE A 285 -45.85 -24.48 15.14
N ARG A 286 -46.12 -24.16 16.42
CA ARG A 286 -47.32 -24.62 17.13
C ARG A 286 -48.62 -24.01 16.58
N ARG A 287 -48.57 -22.82 15.93
CA ARG A 287 -49.75 -22.20 15.29
C ARG A 287 -50.06 -22.75 13.89
N GLY A 288 -49.16 -23.52 13.27
CA GLY A 288 -49.35 -24.09 11.93
C GLY A 288 -49.94 -25.52 11.90
N SER A 289 -50.32 -26.09 13.05
CA SER A 289 -50.88 -27.45 13.15
C SER A 289 -52.37 -27.43 13.50
N HIS A 290 -53.19 -26.77 12.66
CA HIS A 290 -54.64 -26.92 12.61
C HIS A 290 -55.10 -27.06 11.17
#